data_24d16fc4000ae10e5dab1b19728c20e7
#
_entry.id   24d16fc4000ae10e5dab1b19728c20e7
#
_cell.length_a   1.000
_cell.length_b   1.000
_cell.length_c   1.000
_cell.angle_alpha   90.00
_cell.angle_beta   90.00
_cell.angle_gamma   90.00
#
_symmetry.space_group_name_H-M   'P 1'
#
loop_
_entity.id
_entity.type
_entity.pdbx_description
1 polymer ?
#
loop_
_entity_poly.entity_id
_entity_poly.type
_entity_poly.pdbx_seq_one_letter_code
_entity_poly.pdbx_strand_id
1 'polypeptide(L)'
;TGGHGDPTNGNSAALQGDPGPKEGVVNSPADSRKAVRQRYKNGADWIKITATGGVLSVAKSGQNPQFTEEEIRAITSTAKDYGMKVAAHAHGDEGMYRAVANGVKTIEHGTLIEAPTMKLMIEKQAYLVPTISAGKFVAEKAKIPGFYPAIIVPKALAIGAQIQQTFANAYKMGVPIAFGTDAGVSPHGDNAKEFGFMTEAGMPASEALQSATIVNAALLDEEDSLGQIAANFYADIVASNDNALENISTLENITFVMKNGKIHKR
;
A
#
# COMPACT_ATOMS: atom_id res chain seq x y z
N THR A 1 -8.02 17.23 -8.08
CA THR A 1 -8.92 17.98 -7.17
C THR A 1 -10.04 17.07 -6.71
N GLY A 2 -10.34 17.08 -5.40
CA GLY A 2 -11.40 16.26 -4.80
C GLY A 2 -11.10 14.75 -4.76
N GLY A 3 -9.91 14.34 -5.14
CA GLY A 3 -9.47 12.96 -5.04
C GLY A 3 -9.19 12.53 -3.59
N HIS A 4 -8.96 11.23 -3.35
CA HIS A 4 -8.74 10.70 -2.00
C HIS A 4 -7.55 11.37 -1.29
N GLY A 5 -6.50 11.74 -2.03
CA GLY A 5 -5.31 12.39 -1.51
C GLY A 5 -5.36 13.93 -1.48
N ASP A 6 -6.48 14.54 -1.81
CA ASP A 6 -6.61 16.00 -1.75
C ASP A 6 -6.62 16.47 -0.29
N PRO A 7 -5.65 17.30 0.15
CA PRO A 7 -5.52 17.71 1.55
C PRO A 7 -6.65 18.62 2.03
N THR A 8 -7.48 19.12 1.13
CA THR A 8 -8.59 20.03 1.45
C THR A 8 -9.94 19.32 1.58
N ASN A 9 -9.98 18.02 1.35
CA ASN A 9 -11.19 17.22 1.49
C ASN A 9 -11.79 17.34 2.90
N GLY A 10 -13.08 17.66 2.97
CA GLY A 10 -13.79 17.82 4.23
C GLY A 10 -13.67 19.21 4.87
N ASN A 11 -12.84 20.10 4.35
CA ASN A 11 -12.77 21.48 4.79
C ASN A 11 -14.02 22.27 4.35
N SER A 12 -14.38 23.30 5.11
CA SER A 12 -15.39 24.26 4.64
C SER A 12 -14.90 24.99 3.38
N ALA A 13 -15.80 25.42 2.52
CA ALA A 13 -15.46 26.09 1.26
C ALA A 13 -14.50 27.29 1.45
N ALA A 14 -14.63 28.01 2.56
CA ALA A 14 -13.77 29.15 2.89
C ALA A 14 -12.30 28.75 3.19
N LEU A 15 -12.03 27.47 3.51
CA LEU A 15 -10.72 26.94 3.87
C LEU A 15 -10.14 25.98 2.83
N GLN A 16 -10.85 25.69 1.75
CA GLN A 16 -10.37 24.74 0.72
C GLN A 16 -9.19 25.31 -0.08
N GLY A 17 -9.22 26.62 -0.39
CA GLY A 17 -8.21 27.21 -1.26
C GLY A 17 -8.22 26.59 -2.66
N ASP A 18 -7.06 26.64 -3.32
CA ASP A 18 -6.83 26.03 -4.63
C ASP A 18 -5.48 25.27 -4.61
N PRO A 19 -5.44 24.08 -3.98
CA PRO A 19 -4.22 23.29 -3.91
C PRO A 19 -3.80 22.80 -5.31
N GLY A 20 -2.50 22.83 -5.58
CA GLY A 20 -1.94 22.46 -6.87
C GLY A 20 -0.83 21.40 -6.76
N PRO A 21 0.04 21.31 -7.78
CA PRO A 21 1.10 20.31 -7.84
C PRO A 21 2.07 20.35 -6.64
N LYS A 22 2.24 21.50 -6.01
CA LYS A 22 3.08 21.67 -4.83
C LYS A 22 2.49 20.88 -3.64
N GLU A 23 1.20 20.96 -3.45
CA GLU A 23 0.45 20.24 -2.41
C GLU A 23 0.19 18.76 -2.80
N GLY A 24 0.40 18.39 -4.07
CA GLY A 24 0.19 17.05 -4.61
C GLY A 24 -1.14 16.90 -5.34
N VAL A 25 -1.87 17.99 -5.58
CA VAL A 25 -3.10 17.99 -6.35
C VAL A 25 -2.78 18.30 -7.81
N VAL A 26 -3.18 17.42 -8.73
CA VAL A 26 -2.91 17.54 -10.16
C VAL A 26 -4.20 17.33 -10.96
N ASN A 27 -4.34 18.09 -12.05
CA ASN A 27 -5.54 18.07 -12.90
C ASN A 27 -5.17 18.00 -14.39
N SER A 28 -3.91 17.68 -14.68
CA SER A 28 -3.40 17.55 -16.06
C SER A 28 -2.10 16.78 -16.11
N PRO A 29 -1.68 16.29 -17.30
CA PRO A 29 -0.34 15.72 -17.49
C PRO A 29 0.79 16.71 -17.18
N ALA A 30 0.58 18.00 -17.39
CA ALA A 30 1.57 19.03 -17.07
C ALA A 30 1.74 19.21 -15.55
N ASP A 31 0.65 19.26 -14.80
CA ASP A 31 0.66 19.28 -13.34
C ASP A 31 1.30 18.03 -12.77
N SER A 32 0.98 16.87 -13.33
CA SER A 32 1.53 15.57 -12.95
C SER A 32 3.07 15.58 -13.03
N ARG A 33 3.65 16.04 -14.15
CA ARG A 33 5.10 16.18 -14.30
C ARG A 33 5.69 17.17 -13.30
N LYS A 34 5.00 18.28 -13.05
CA LYS A 34 5.44 19.29 -12.08
C LYS A 34 5.46 18.74 -10.67
N ALA A 35 4.40 18.00 -10.27
CA ALA A 35 4.31 17.39 -8.97
C ALA A 35 5.41 16.34 -8.71
N VAL A 36 5.67 15.45 -9.68
CA VAL A 36 6.77 14.46 -9.60
C VAL A 36 8.13 15.15 -9.40
N ARG A 37 8.44 16.15 -10.23
CA ARG A 37 9.71 16.91 -10.11
C ARG A 37 9.83 17.62 -8.77
N GLN A 38 8.72 18.12 -8.23
CA GLN A 38 8.71 18.74 -6.90
C GLN A 38 9.01 17.72 -5.80
N ARG A 39 8.47 16.49 -5.90
CA ARG A 39 8.76 15.42 -4.94
C ARG A 39 10.22 14.96 -5.03
N TYR A 40 10.75 14.79 -6.25
CA TYR A 40 12.17 14.52 -6.45
C TYR A 40 13.06 15.62 -5.82
N LYS A 41 12.77 16.90 -6.09
CA LYS A 41 13.49 18.02 -5.48
C LYS A 41 13.46 17.99 -3.96
N ASN A 42 12.38 17.47 -3.36
CA ASN A 42 12.21 17.36 -1.91
C ASN A 42 12.88 16.10 -1.33
N GLY A 43 13.56 15.28 -2.14
CA GLY A 43 14.28 14.08 -1.69
C GLY A 43 13.39 12.84 -1.55
N ALA A 44 12.28 12.75 -2.28
CA ALA A 44 11.48 11.54 -2.31
C ALA A 44 12.16 10.44 -3.13
N ASP A 45 12.14 9.20 -2.63
CA ASP A 45 12.64 8.01 -3.32
C ASP A 45 11.57 7.37 -4.20
N TRP A 46 10.31 7.53 -3.85
CA TRP A 46 9.14 7.00 -4.54
C TRP A 46 8.06 8.05 -4.72
N ILE A 47 7.21 7.84 -5.73
CA ILE A 47 5.99 8.62 -5.92
C ILE A 47 4.79 7.80 -5.46
N LYS A 48 3.95 8.36 -4.59
CA LYS A 48 2.66 7.78 -4.20
C LYS A 48 1.53 8.54 -4.87
N ILE A 49 0.60 7.80 -5.47
CA ILE A 49 -0.66 8.35 -6.01
C ILE A 49 -1.88 7.67 -5.37
N THR A 50 -3.03 8.29 -5.48
CA THR A 50 -4.34 7.72 -5.13
C THR A 50 -5.12 7.47 -6.42
N ALA A 51 -4.96 6.28 -7.01
CA ALA A 51 -5.53 5.95 -8.32
C ALA A 51 -7.06 5.82 -8.29
N THR A 52 -7.64 5.55 -7.12
CA THR A 52 -9.09 5.52 -6.90
C THR A 52 -9.49 6.34 -5.69
N GLY A 53 -10.77 6.51 -5.47
CA GLY A 53 -11.31 6.93 -4.18
C GLY A 53 -10.88 6.00 -3.05
N GLY A 54 -11.09 6.43 -1.81
CA GLY A 54 -10.72 5.68 -0.61
C GLY A 54 -11.90 5.44 0.34
N VAL A 55 -11.72 4.50 1.26
CA VAL A 55 -12.74 4.14 2.24
C VAL A 55 -12.99 5.28 3.21
N LEU A 56 -11.92 5.87 3.75
CA LEU A 56 -11.99 6.89 4.80
C LEU A 56 -12.16 8.33 4.26
N SER A 57 -12.25 8.52 2.94
CA SER A 57 -12.54 9.83 2.36
C SER A 57 -14.03 10.14 2.35
N VAL A 58 -14.37 11.43 2.33
CA VAL A 58 -15.76 11.92 2.26
C VAL A 58 -16.43 11.69 0.90
N ALA A 59 -15.71 11.20 -0.11
CA ALA A 59 -16.24 10.85 -1.41
C ALA A 59 -17.29 9.72 -1.31
N LYS A 60 -18.35 9.80 -2.11
CA LYS A 60 -19.43 8.79 -2.13
C LYS A 60 -18.94 7.41 -2.54
N SER A 61 -17.99 7.33 -3.49
CA SER A 61 -17.42 6.09 -3.97
C SER A 61 -15.93 6.00 -3.63
N GLY A 62 -15.51 4.85 -3.08
CA GLY A 62 -14.11 4.49 -2.90
C GLY A 62 -13.49 3.77 -4.10
N GLN A 63 -14.27 3.55 -5.18
CA GLN A 63 -13.85 2.68 -6.28
C GLN A 63 -13.51 3.43 -7.57
N ASN A 64 -14.10 4.64 -7.77
CA ASN A 64 -13.96 5.35 -9.02
C ASN A 64 -12.52 5.78 -9.28
N PRO A 65 -12.01 5.62 -10.52
CA PRO A 65 -10.69 6.10 -10.90
C PRO A 65 -10.61 7.63 -10.72
N GLN A 66 -9.44 8.09 -10.28
CA GLN A 66 -9.19 9.51 -9.98
C GLN A 66 -8.10 10.12 -10.88
N PHE A 67 -7.57 9.32 -11.81
CA PHE A 67 -6.63 9.77 -12.84
C PHE A 67 -7.06 9.26 -14.21
N THR A 68 -6.80 10.05 -15.23
CA THR A 68 -6.79 9.60 -16.61
C THR A 68 -5.51 8.78 -16.89
N GLU A 69 -5.51 7.97 -17.95
CA GLU A 69 -4.31 7.24 -18.36
C GLU A 69 -3.15 8.18 -18.72
N GLU A 70 -3.47 9.32 -19.33
CA GLU A 70 -2.48 10.32 -19.72
C GLU A 70 -1.77 10.94 -18.50
N GLU A 71 -2.50 11.19 -17.42
CA GLU A 71 -1.96 11.70 -16.17
C GLU A 71 -1.07 10.65 -15.51
N ILE A 72 -1.53 9.38 -15.41
CA ILE A 72 -0.72 8.28 -14.87
C ILE A 72 0.56 8.11 -15.69
N ARG A 73 0.46 8.09 -17.02
CA ARG A 73 1.63 7.99 -17.91
C ARG A 73 2.60 9.14 -17.73
N ALA A 74 2.09 10.36 -17.53
CA ALA A 74 2.94 11.52 -17.24
C ALA A 74 3.66 11.38 -15.89
N ILE A 75 3.00 10.84 -14.87
CA ILE A 75 3.60 10.56 -13.56
C ILE A 75 4.70 9.50 -13.69
N THR A 76 4.36 8.33 -14.23
CA THR A 76 5.26 7.17 -14.26
C THR A 76 6.47 7.41 -15.17
N SER A 77 6.29 8.02 -16.34
CA SER A 77 7.41 8.36 -17.24
C SER A 77 8.34 9.39 -16.59
N THR A 78 7.79 10.42 -15.94
CA THR A 78 8.62 11.42 -15.26
C THR A 78 9.34 10.83 -14.04
N ALA A 79 8.68 9.96 -13.25
CA ALA A 79 9.31 9.27 -12.15
C ALA A 79 10.47 8.38 -12.63
N LYS A 80 10.27 7.65 -13.72
CA LYS A 80 11.32 6.83 -14.35
C LYS A 80 12.54 7.61 -14.78
N ASP A 81 12.36 8.82 -15.32
CA ASP A 81 13.47 9.71 -15.70
C ASP A 81 14.37 10.09 -14.51
N TYR A 82 13.84 10.00 -13.30
CA TYR A 82 14.56 10.25 -12.05
C TYR A 82 14.89 8.97 -11.25
N GLY A 83 14.73 7.79 -11.85
CA GLY A 83 14.99 6.50 -11.19
C GLY A 83 13.98 6.14 -10.10
N MET A 84 12.83 6.83 -10.02
CA MET A 84 11.80 6.58 -9.02
C MET A 84 10.74 5.59 -9.52
N LYS A 85 10.24 4.76 -8.61
CA LYS A 85 9.06 3.92 -8.82
C LYS A 85 7.79 4.64 -8.37
N VAL A 86 6.64 4.14 -8.82
CA VAL A 86 5.33 4.71 -8.46
C VAL A 86 4.49 3.65 -7.76
N ALA A 87 3.92 4.03 -6.63
CA ALA A 87 2.99 3.24 -5.82
C ALA A 87 1.59 3.86 -5.90
N ALA A 88 0.54 3.04 -5.93
CA ALA A 88 -0.84 3.51 -6.05
C ALA A 88 -1.78 2.90 -5.01
N HIS A 89 -2.36 3.75 -4.15
CA HIS A 89 -3.57 3.38 -3.43
C HIS A 89 -4.69 3.12 -4.43
N ALA A 90 -5.35 1.97 -4.36
CA ALA A 90 -6.51 1.68 -5.18
C ALA A 90 -7.42 0.58 -4.58
N HIS A 91 -8.73 0.80 -4.67
CA HIS A 91 -9.75 -0.20 -4.31
C HIS A 91 -10.54 -0.72 -5.51
N GLY A 92 -10.87 0.13 -6.47
CA GLY A 92 -11.65 -0.24 -7.65
C GLY A 92 -10.80 -0.73 -8.81
N ASP A 93 -11.27 -1.75 -9.53
CA ASP A 93 -10.50 -2.46 -10.56
C ASP A 93 -10.08 -1.55 -11.73
N GLU A 94 -10.96 -0.71 -12.24
CA GLU A 94 -10.66 0.19 -13.36
C GLU A 94 -9.47 1.13 -13.07
N GLY A 95 -9.41 1.70 -11.86
CA GLY A 95 -8.27 2.54 -11.46
C GLY A 95 -6.98 1.75 -11.32
N MET A 96 -7.05 0.50 -10.83
CA MET A 96 -5.91 -0.41 -10.75
C MET A 96 -5.41 -0.82 -12.14
N TYR A 97 -6.33 -1.18 -13.02
CA TYR A 97 -5.99 -1.53 -14.40
C TYR A 97 -5.23 -0.40 -15.10
N ARG A 98 -5.78 0.83 -15.05
CA ARG A 98 -5.11 2.02 -15.62
C ARG A 98 -3.74 2.26 -15.00
N ALA A 99 -3.63 2.11 -13.67
CA ALA A 99 -2.37 2.30 -12.96
C ALA A 99 -1.31 1.31 -13.42
N VAL A 100 -1.62 0.02 -13.45
CA VAL A 100 -0.69 -1.06 -13.85
C VAL A 100 -0.35 -0.97 -15.33
N ALA A 101 -1.35 -0.73 -16.20
CA ALA A 101 -1.15 -0.59 -17.65
C ALA A 101 -0.18 0.56 -18.00
N ASN A 102 -0.14 1.60 -17.17
CA ASN A 102 0.70 2.77 -17.38
C ASN A 102 1.95 2.81 -16.46
N GLY A 103 2.38 1.66 -15.89
CA GLY A 103 3.71 1.49 -15.30
C GLY A 103 3.80 1.76 -13.80
N VAL A 104 2.70 1.74 -13.07
CA VAL A 104 2.72 1.73 -11.59
C VAL A 104 3.33 0.41 -11.10
N LYS A 105 4.20 0.47 -10.10
CA LYS A 105 4.96 -0.70 -9.61
C LYS A 105 4.25 -1.45 -8.51
N THR A 106 3.51 -0.77 -7.63
CA THR A 106 2.74 -1.40 -6.55
C THR A 106 1.31 -0.90 -6.51
N ILE A 107 0.39 -1.81 -6.19
CA ILE A 107 -1.00 -1.49 -5.85
C ILE A 107 -1.18 -1.79 -4.36
N GLU A 108 -1.48 -0.77 -3.59
CA GLU A 108 -1.84 -0.91 -2.19
C GLU A 108 -3.35 -1.17 -2.04
N HIS A 109 -3.69 -2.05 -1.12
CA HIS A 109 -5.03 -2.57 -0.82
C HIS A 109 -5.55 -3.55 -1.88
N GLY A 110 -5.74 -3.11 -3.12
CA GLY A 110 -6.20 -3.96 -4.22
C GLY A 110 -7.55 -4.64 -3.99
N THR A 111 -8.44 -4.04 -3.19
CA THR A 111 -9.58 -4.73 -2.57
C THR A 111 -10.54 -5.38 -3.55
N LEU A 112 -10.78 -4.77 -4.70
CA LEU A 112 -11.75 -5.24 -5.69
C LEU A 112 -11.09 -5.58 -7.03
N ILE A 113 -9.82 -5.99 -6.97
CA ILE A 113 -9.07 -6.37 -8.18
C ILE A 113 -9.69 -7.60 -8.85
N GLU A 114 -9.87 -7.53 -10.15
CA GLU A 114 -10.45 -8.59 -10.96
C GLU A 114 -9.37 -9.38 -11.71
N ALA A 115 -9.74 -10.56 -12.21
CA ALA A 115 -8.83 -11.47 -12.87
C ALA A 115 -8.08 -10.87 -14.08
N PRO A 116 -8.66 -10.01 -14.94
CA PRO A 116 -7.90 -9.35 -16.00
C PRO A 116 -6.77 -8.46 -15.47
N THR A 117 -7.05 -7.67 -14.42
CA THR A 117 -6.05 -6.81 -13.79
C THR A 117 -4.98 -7.62 -13.07
N MET A 118 -5.35 -8.73 -12.39
CA MET A 118 -4.37 -9.66 -11.79
C MET A 118 -3.40 -10.23 -12.85
N LYS A 119 -3.92 -10.64 -14.02
CA LYS A 119 -3.08 -11.12 -15.14
C LYS A 119 -2.12 -10.03 -15.63
N LEU A 120 -2.61 -8.80 -15.74
CA LEU A 120 -1.79 -7.67 -16.13
C LEU A 120 -0.70 -7.37 -15.09
N MET A 121 -1.00 -7.49 -13.78
CA MET A 121 0.00 -7.34 -12.72
C MET A 121 1.11 -8.38 -12.84
N ILE A 122 0.76 -9.64 -13.14
CA ILE A 122 1.74 -10.71 -13.37
C ILE A 122 2.61 -10.36 -14.59
N GLU A 123 2.00 -9.99 -15.72
CA GLU A 123 2.72 -9.61 -16.94
C GLU A 123 3.68 -8.43 -16.72
N LYS A 124 3.23 -7.40 -16.02
CA LYS A 124 4.00 -6.18 -15.73
C LYS A 124 4.91 -6.31 -14.50
N GLN A 125 4.87 -7.45 -13.80
CA GLN A 125 5.56 -7.65 -12.53
C GLN A 125 5.28 -6.51 -11.53
N ALA A 126 4.02 -6.11 -11.47
CA ALA A 126 3.52 -5.18 -10.46
C ALA A 126 3.12 -5.96 -9.21
N TYR A 127 3.39 -5.41 -8.04
CA TYR A 127 3.16 -6.05 -6.75
C TYR A 127 1.82 -5.63 -6.16
N LEU A 128 1.14 -6.57 -5.49
CA LEU A 128 0.06 -6.27 -4.57
C LEU A 128 0.64 -6.13 -3.16
N VAL A 129 0.32 -5.02 -2.49
CA VAL A 129 0.59 -4.77 -1.07
C VAL A 129 -0.75 -4.79 -0.34
N PRO A 130 -1.16 -5.92 0.27
CA PRO A 130 -2.57 -6.19 0.56
C PRO A 130 -3.15 -5.35 1.72
N THR A 131 -2.36 -5.02 2.74
CA THR A 131 -2.81 -4.23 3.90
C THR A 131 -4.13 -4.73 4.54
N ILE A 132 -4.26 -6.05 4.69
CA ILE A 132 -5.49 -6.71 5.18
C ILE A 132 -5.85 -6.21 6.57
N SER A 133 -4.82 -5.99 7.41
CA SER A 133 -4.97 -5.46 8.78
C SER A 133 -5.70 -4.12 8.81
N ALA A 134 -5.37 -3.19 7.90
CA ALA A 134 -6.06 -1.91 7.79
C ALA A 134 -7.54 -2.09 7.42
N GLY A 135 -7.83 -2.90 6.41
CA GLY A 135 -9.20 -3.18 5.97
C GLY A 135 -10.05 -3.84 7.07
N LYS A 136 -9.50 -4.82 7.78
CA LYS A 136 -10.18 -5.48 8.91
C LYS A 136 -10.44 -4.50 10.06
N PHE A 137 -9.43 -3.70 10.44
CA PHE A 137 -9.57 -2.70 11.48
C PHE A 137 -10.67 -1.68 11.16
N VAL A 138 -10.67 -1.13 9.95
CA VAL A 138 -11.69 -0.16 9.53
C VAL A 138 -13.09 -0.76 9.58
N ALA A 139 -13.26 -2.01 9.13
CA ALA A 139 -14.54 -2.70 9.18
C ALA A 139 -15.03 -2.98 10.62
N GLU A 140 -14.13 -3.35 11.52
CA GLU A 140 -14.48 -3.53 12.94
C GLU A 140 -14.91 -2.22 13.59
N LYS A 141 -14.17 -1.13 13.35
CA LYS A 141 -14.52 0.19 13.89
C LYS A 141 -15.83 0.73 13.32
N ALA A 142 -16.16 0.39 12.07
CA ALA A 142 -17.43 0.78 11.46
C ALA A 142 -18.67 0.15 12.12
N LYS A 143 -18.50 -0.94 12.89
CA LYS A 143 -19.58 -1.55 13.69
C LYS A 143 -19.90 -0.74 14.95
N ILE A 144 -19.03 0.17 15.37
CA ILE A 144 -19.22 0.99 16.56
C ILE A 144 -20.03 2.23 16.17
N PRO A 145 -21.24 2.43 16.72
CA PRO A 145 -22.07 3.59 16.40
C PRO A 145 -21.32 4.91 16.65
N GLY A 146 -21.30 5.78 15.65
CA GLY A 146 -20.69 7.12 15.75
C GLY A 146 -19.16 7.15 15.65
N PHE A 147 -18.47 6.02 15.48
CA PHE A 147 -17.02 6.00 15.31
C PHE A 147 -16.59 6.66 13.99
N TYR A 148 -17.28 6.34 12.91
CA TYR A 148 -17.10 6.99 11.61
C TYR A 148 -18.33 7.78 11.20
N PRO A 149 -18.18 8.84 10.38
CA PRO A 149 -19.30 9.49 9.69
C PRO A 149 -20.12 8.48 8.87
N ALA A 150 -21.44 8.72 8.79
CA ALA A 150 -22.38 7.80 8.12
C ALA A 150 -22.00 7.44 6.67
N ILE A 151 -21.36 8.36 5.94
CA ILE A 151 -20.88 8.13 4.56
C ILE A 151 -19.74 7.11 4.47
N ILE A 152 -18.97 6.92 5.54
CA ILE A 152 -17.82 6.01 5.58
C ILE A 152 -18.26 4.59 5.95
N VAL A 153 -19.23 4.44 6.85
CA VAL A 153 -19.64 3.14 7.39
C VAL A 153 -19.90 2.06 6.33
N PRO A 154 -20.74 2.28 5.30
CA PRO A 154 -21.02 1.25 4.30
C PRO A 154 -19.77 0.86 3.49
N LYS A 155 -18.88 1.81 3.18
CA LYS A 155 -17.62 1.54 2.48
C LYS A 155 -16.69 0.69 3.33
N ALA A 156 -16.54 1.02 4.60
CA ALA A 156 -15.70 0.31 5.55
C ALA A 156 -16.14 -1.14 5.75
N LEU A 157 -17.43 -1.38 5.93
CA LEU A 157 -17.99 -2.73 6.08
C LEU A 157 -17.79 -3.59 4.83
N ALA A 158 -17.97 -3.01 3.64
CA ALA A 158 -17.78 -3.73 2.37
C ALA A 158 -16.32 -4.15 2.16
N ILE A 159 -15.38 -3.27 2.43
CA ILE A 159 -13.93 -3.51 2.24
C ILE A 159 -13.40 -4.60 3.17
N GLY A 160 -13.74 -4.55 4.46
CA GLY A 160 -13.19 -5.49 5.44
C GLY A 160 -13.55 -6.95 5.18
N ALA A 161 -14.72 -7.22 4.60
CA ALA A 161 -15.11 -8.56 4.20
C ALA A 161 -14.38 -9.05 2.95
N GLN A 162 -14.05 -8.13 2.04
CA GLN A 162 -13.56 -8.44 0.70
C GLN A 162 -12.03 -8.55 0.61
N ILE A 163 -11.29 -7.71 1.33
CA ILE A 163 -9.85 -7.52 1.12
C ILE A 163 -9.03 -8.80 1.29
N GLN A 164 -9.31 -9.61 2.30
CA GLN A 164 -8.58 -10.86 2.56
C GLN A 164 -8.92 -11.94 1.51
N GLN A 165 -10.18 -12.02 1.07
CA GLN A 165 -10.57 -12.95 0.02
C GLN A 165 -9.93 -12.58 -1.32
N THR A 166 -9.88 -11.30 -1.64
CA THR A 166 -9.23 -10.80 -2.86
C THR A 166 -7.72 -11.08 -2.84
N PHE A 167 -7.07 -10.89 -1.69
CA PHE A 167 -5.67 -11.29 -1.50
C PHE A 167 -5.47 -12.79 -1.79
N ALA A 168 -6.32 -13.67 -1.22
CA ALA A 168 -6.25 -15.11 -1.44
C ALA A 168 -6.34 -15.47 -2.94
N ASN A 169 -7.25 -14.81 -3.66
CA ASN A 169 -7.42 -15.01 -5.10
C ASN A 169 -6.19 -14.53 -5.89
N ALA A 170 -5.67 -13.34 -5.58
CA ALA A 170 -4.49 -12.77 -6.22
C ALA A 170 -3.24 -13.64 -5.99
N TYR A 171 -3.01 -14.07 -4.76
CA TYR A 171 -1.92 -14.98 -4.41
C TYR A 171 -2.02 -16.30 -5.18
N LYS A 172 -3.20 -16.94 -5.19
CA LYS A 172 -3.45 -18.18 -5.92
C LYS A 172 -3.22 -18.04 -7.44
N MET A 173 -3.48 -16.87 -8.01
CA MET A 173 -3.21 -16.58 -9.42
C MET A 173 -1.73 -16.32 -9.72
N GLY A 174 -0.89 -16.13 -8.71
CA GLY A 174 0.54 -15.85 -8.86
C GLY A 174 0.86 -14.36 -9.02
N VAL A 175 -0.01 -13.45 -8.57
CA VAL A 175 0.31 -12.02 -8.48
C VAL A 175 1.49 -11.85 -7.51
N PRO A 176 2.56 -11.10 -7.89
CA PRO A 176 3.65 -10.80 -6.96
C PRO A 176 3.12 -10.08 -5.70
N ILE A 177 3.49 -10.59 -4.52
CA ILE A 177 3.05 -10.04 -3.22
C ILE A 177 4.22 -9.36 -2.54
N ALA A 178 4.01 -8.13 -2.05
CA ALA A 178 4.91 -7.41 -1.17
C ALA A 178 4.19 -7.08 0.15
N PHE A 179 4.92 -7.08 1.26
CA PHE A 179 4.33 -6.85 2.58
C PHE A 179 4.12 -5.36 2.86
N GLY A 180 2.97 -5.01 3.40
CA GLY A 180 2.68 -3.68 3.92
C GLY A 180 1.38 -3.70 4.73
N THR A 181 1.25 -2.80 5.71
CA THR A 181 0.16 -2.82 6.69
C THR A 181 -0.71 -1.58 6.71
N ASP A 182 -0.25 -0.48 6.12
CA ASP A 182 -0.89 0.84 6.23
C ASP A 182 -1.11 1.27 7.70
N ALA A 183 -0.11 0.95 8.57
CA ALA A 183 -0.17 1.33 9.99
C ALA A 183 -0.29 2.84 10.16
N GLY A 184 -1.17 3.25 11.08
CA GLY A 184 -1.70 4.61 11.19
C GLY A 184 -3.22 4.57 10.95
N VAL A 185 -3.69 3.75 10.02
CA VAL A 185 -5.11 3.33 9.93
C VAL A 185 -5.44 2.40 11.10
N SER A 186 -4.62 1.38 11.33
CA SER A 186 -4.62 0.58 12.57
C SER A 186 -3.54 1.07 13.55
N PRO A 187 -3.61 0.73 14.85
CA PRO A 187 -2.61 1.13 15.82
C PRO A 187 -1.20 0.66 15.45
N HIS A 188 -0.19 1.51 15.72
CA HIS A 188 1.21 1.11 15.66
C HIS A 188 1.48 -0.01 16.67
N GLY A 189 2.23 -1.04 16.27
CA GLY A 189 2.48 -2.24 17.05
C GLY A 189 1.64 -3.45 16.60
N ASP A 190 0.53 -3.24 15.92
CA ASP A 190 -0.33 -4.29 15.37
C ASP A 190 0.12 -4.79 13.98
N ASN A 191 1.23 -4.27 13.45
CA ASN A 191 1.73 -4.54 12.09
C ASN A 191 1.92 -6.03 11.82
N ALA A 192 2.40 -6.80 12.78
CA ALA A 192 2.67 -8.23 12.60
C ALA A 192 1.41 -9.10 12.42
N LYS A 193 0.22 -8.57 12.74
CA LYS A 193 -1.05 -9.26 12.47
C LYS A 193 -1.27 -9.51 10.98
N GLU A 194 -0.66 -8.69 10.12
CA GLU A 194 -0.72 -8.88 8.67
C GLU A 194 -0.21 -10.25 8.25
N PHE A 195 0.87 -10.75 8.85
CA PHE A 195 1.38 -12.10 8.59
C PHE A 195 0.32 -13.18 8.88
N GLY A 196 -0.39 -13.05 10.00
CA GLY A 196 -1.48 -13.95 10.35
C GLY A 196 -2.60 -13.93 9.30
N PHE A 197 -3.04 -12.77 8.89
CA PHE A 197 -4.08 -12.63 7.87
C PHE A 197 -3.67 -13.16 6.49
N MET A 198 -2.41 -12.99 6.10
CA MET A 198 -1.87 -13.54 4.85
C MET A 198 -1.82 -15.08 4.91
N THR A 199 -1.40 -15.66 6.03
CA THR A 199 -1.35 -17.13 6.19
C THR A 199 -2.73 -17.74 6.32
N GLU A 200 -3.68 -17.13 7.02
CA GLU A 200 -5.09 -17.52 7.04
C GLU A 200 -5.71 -17.55 5.62
N ALA A 201 -5.26 -16.66 4.75
CA ALA A 201 -5.69 -16.58 3.35
C ALA A 201 -4.98 -17.60 2.43
N GLY A 202 -4.12 -18.46 2.97
CA GLY A 202 -3.49 -19.57 2.27
C GLY A 202 -2.04 -19.35 1.80
N MET A 203 -1.41 -18.25 2.15
CA MET A 203 0.02 -18.02 1.87
C MET A 203 0.88 -18.76 2.91
N PRO A 204 1.89 -19.57 2.52
CA PRO A 204 2.78 -20.22 3.48
C PRO A 204 3.53 -19.20 4.35
N ALA A 205 3.76 -19.55 5.63
CA ALA A 205 4.49 -18.68 6.56
C ALA A 205 5.88 -18.25 6.02
N SER A 206 6.58 -19.16 5.33
CA SER A 206 7.85 -18.83 4.69
C SER A 206 7.75 -17.75 3.63
N GLU A 207 6.70 -17.79 2.79
CA GLU A 207 6.49 -16.79 1.74
C GLU A 207 5.99 -15.46 2.32
N ALA A 208 5.17 -15.51 3.37
CA ALA A 208 4.75 -14.32 4.10
C ALA A 208 5.97 -13.59 4.73
N LEU A 209 6.91 -14.33 5.34
CA LEU A 209 8.17 -13.77 5.84
C LEU A 209 9.04 -13.20 4.71
N GLN A 210 9.15 -13.91 3.59
CA GLN A 210 9.92 -13.45 2.42
C GLN A 210 9.33 -12.17 1.84
N SER A 211 7.99 -12.03 1.80
CA SER A 211 7.34 -10.82 1.30
C SER A 211 7.71 -9.56 2.08
N ALA A 212 7.98 -9.70 3.38
CA ALA A 212 8.38 -8.60 4.27
C ALA A 212 9.91 -8.36 4.33
N THR A 213 10.70 -9.26 3.75
CA THR A 213 12.15 -9.25 3.84
C THR A 213 12.79 -9.16 2.45
N ILE A 214 13.18 -10.27 1.85
CA ILE A 214 13.91 -10.30 0.58
C ILE A 214 13.11 -9.73 -0.59
N VAL A 215 11.79 -9.96 -0.63
CA VAL A 215 10.93 -9.40 -1.70
C VAL A 215 10.83 -7.88 -1.57
N ASN A 216 10.60 -7.38 -0.35
CA ASN A 216 10.55 -5.93 -0.13
C ASN A 216 11.92 -5.28 -0.35
N ALA A 217 13.02 -5.93 0.03
CA ALA A 217 14.37 -5.43 -0.26
C ALA A 217 14.59 -5.27 -1.78
N ALA A 218 14.26 -6.30 -2.57
CA ALA A 218 14.34 -6.24 -4.03
C ALA A 218 13.38 -5.18 -4.63
N LEU A 219 12.18 -5.03 -4.07
CA LEU A 219 11.24 -4.00 -4.51
C LEU A 219 11.79 -2.59 -4.29
N LEU A 220 12.57 -2.40 -3.22
CA LEU A 220 13.19 -1.12 -2.85
C LEU A 220 14.58 -0.90 -3.49
N ASP A 221 15.08 -1.83 -4.32
CA ASP A 221 16.45 -1.84 -4.90
C ASP A 221 17.54 -1.89 -3.81
N GLU A 222 17.27 -2.62 -2.71
CA GLU A 222 18.14 -2.79 -1.54
C GLU A 222 18.49 -4.28 -1.28
N GLU A 223 18.33 -5.15 -2.27
CA GLU A 223 18.54 -6.59 -2.15
C GLU A 223 19.98 -6.99 -1.80
N ASP A 224 20.94 -6.10 -2.06
CA ASP A 224 22.36 -6.32 -1.73
C ASP A 224 22.72 -5.85 -0.31
N SER A 225 21.78 -5.23 0.42
CA SER A 225 22.02 -4.60 1.72
C SER A 225 21.01 -4.96 2.81
N LEU A 226 19.80 -5.35 2.45
CA LEU A 226 18.66 -5.60 3.34
C LEU A 226 17.96 -6.94 3.02
N GLY A 227 17.08 -7.35 3.92
CA GLY A 227 16.13 -8.45 3.72
C GLY A 227 16.63 -9.84 4.11
N GLN A 228 17.91 -10.00 4.44
CA GLN A 228 18.46 -11.29 4.87
C GLN A 228 19.63 -11.11 5.85
N ILE A 229 19.93 -12.18 6.59
CA ILE A 229 21.10 -12.23 7.47
C ILE A 229 22.27 -12.80 6.65
N ALA A 230 23.14 -11.91 6.16
CA ALA A 230 24.29 -12.26 5.37
C ALA A 230 25.49 -11.33 5.67
N ALA A 231 26.71 -11.78 5.31
CA ALA A 231 27.88 -10.93 5.44
C ALA A 231 27.75 -9.68 4.55
N ASN A 232 28.14 -8.53 5.07
CA ASN A 232 28.05 -7.20 4.45
C ASN A 232 26.64 -6.61 4.35
N PHE A 233 25.60 -7.27 4.89
CA PHE A 233 24.27 -6.67 5.03
C PHE A 233 24.17 -5.83 6.31
N TYR A 234 23.26 -4.87 6.31
CA TYR A 234 22.93 -4.13 7.54
C TYR A 234 22.48 -5.10 8.63
N ALA A 235 22.99 -4.90 9.85
CA ALA A 235 22.59 -5.68 11.00
C ALA A 235 21.24 -5.16 11.55
N ASP A 236 20.18 -5.30 10.73
CA ASP A 236 18.79 -5.01 11.03
C ASP A 236 18.10 -6.34 11.34
N ILE A 237 18.02 -6.70 12.62
CA ILE A 237 17.65 -8.04 13.07
C ILE A 237 16.52 -7.94 14.10
N VAL A 238 15.50 -8.75 13.91
CA VAL A 238 14.47 -9.01 14.93
C VAL A 238 14.47 -10.49 15.30
N ALA A 239 14.10 -10.82 16.54
CA ALA A 239 13.89 -12.21 16.96
C ALA A 239 12.61 -12.34 17.78
N SER A 240 11.97 -13.50 17.65
CA SER A 240 10.86 -13.98 18.46
C SER A 240 11.28 -15.20 19.28
N ASN A 241 10.48 -15.56 20.29
CA ASN A 241 10.80 -16.71 21.15
C ASN A 241 10.58 -18.07 20.45
N ASP A 242 9.63 -18.11 19.50
CA ASP A 242 9.24 -19.35 18.83
C ASP A 242 9.56 -19.30 17.33
N ASN A 243 9.49 -20.46 16.68
CA ASN A 243 9.71 -20.59 15.25
C ASN A 243 8.51 -20.03 14.46
N ALA A 244 8.72 -18.91 13.78
CA ALA A 244 7.68 -18.26 12.98
C ALA A 244 7.19 -19.10 11.78
N LEU A 245 7.95 -20.11 11.34
CA LEU A 245 7.51 -21.04 10.29
C LEU A 245 6.45 -22.02 10.79
N GLU A 246 6.42 -22.30 12.10
CA GLU A 246 5.46 -23.18 12.74
C GLU A 246 4.28 -22.40 13.35
N ASN A 247 4.58 -21.22 13.88
CA ASN A 247 3.59 -20.32 14.49
C ASN A 247 3.89 -18.86 14.11
N ILE A 248 3.27 -18.38 13.05
CA ILE A 248 3.50 -17.03 12.55
C ILE A 248 3.12 -15.93 13.56
N SER A 249 2.18 -16.19 14.46
CA SER A 249 1.72 -15.21 15.48
C SER A 249 2.80 -14.85 16.50
N THR A 250 3.91 -15.63 16.59
CA THR A 250 5.06 -15.25 17.44
C THR A 250 5.66 -13.89 17.03
N LEU A 251 5.48 -13.48 15.77
CA LEU A 251 5.94 -12.17 15.28
C LEU A 251 5.18 -10.99 15.89
N GLU A 252 4.01 -11.21 16.48
CA GLU A 252 3.30 -10.18 17.26
C GLU A 252 4.01 -9.84 18.58
N ASN A 253 4.95 -10.70 19.02
CA ASN A 253 5.70 -10.57 20.27
C ASN A 253 7.22 -10.62 20.01
N ILE A 254 7.73 -9.65 19.26
CA ILE A 254 9.17 -9.54 19.02
C ILE A 254 9.89 -9.26 20.35
N THR A 255 10.87 -10.07 20.69
CA THR A 255 11.64 -9.98 21.95
C THR A 255 12.99 -9.31 21.77
N PHE A 256 13.54 -9.30 20.55
CA PHE A 256 14.81 -8.66 20.25
C PHE A 256 14.69 -7.77 19.02
N VAL A 257 15.27 -6.57 19.08
CA VAL A 257 15.32 -5.61 17.97
C VAL A 257 16.72 -4.99 17.90
N MET A 258 17.34 -5.14 16.75
CA MET A 258 18.61 -4.49 16.40
C MET A 258 18.41 -3.69 15.10
N LYS A 259 18.94 -2.49 15.03
CA LYS A 259 19.01 -1.62 13.86
C LYS A 259 20.43 -1.15 13.63
N ASN A 260 20.99 -1.44 12.47
CA ASN A 260 22.36 -1.10 12.10
C ASN A 260 23.40 -1.48 13.20
N GLY A 261 23.29 -2.69 13.74
CA GLY A 261 24.15 -3.20 14.81
C GLY A 261 23.88 -2.65 16.23
N LYS A 262 22.97 -1.69 16.37
CA LYS A 262 22.57 -1.13 17.68
C LYS A 262 21.33 -1.84 18.19
N ILE A 263 21.41 -2.37 19.41
CA ILE A 263 20.30 -3.06 20.08
C ILE A 263 19.34 -2.02 20.66
N HIS A 264 18.05 -2.15 20.33
CA HIS A 264 16.96 -1.31 20.81
C HIS A 264 16.02 -2.03 21.78
N LYS A 265 15.93 -3.38 21.69
CA LYS A 265 15.13 -4.22 22.58
C LYS A 265 15.86 -5.54 22.84
N ARG A 266 15.78 -6.02 24.09
CA ARG A 266 16.25 -7.34 24.57
C ARG A 266 15.19 -7.99 25.42
#